data_30903630f8e3ae6058e1a896808a6d6f
#
_entry.id   30903630f8e3ae6058e1a896808a6d6f
#
_cell.length_a   1.000
_cell.length_b   1.000
_cell.length_c   1.000
_cell.angle_alpha   90.00
_cell.angle_beta   90.00
_cell.angle_gamma   90.00
#
_symmetry.space_group_name_H-M   'P 1'
#
loop_
_entity.id
_entity.type
_entity.pdbx_description
1 polymer ?
#
loop_
_entity_poly.entity_id
_entity_poly.type
_entity_poly.pdbx_seq_one_letter_code
_entity_poly.pdbx_strand_id
1 'polypeptide(L)'
;MMRKVLLIVCAVLLVLVTAGGVYVGFRQNLKFDPQYPEVTASADSSIVERGRYIVRDVAPCASCHGDPAQRAEYMKGTDVPLSGGYAFDIPPGKFYPRNLTPDSATGLGTVSDRAIARALRYGVGHDGRALLPFMEMQGLSDDDLQAVVSYLRTQAPVRNPVPPHYYNLLGKVVKATALAHPVGPSTTPPARSPRGASVETGQYLVESVALCWACHTERSQMTGALTGPRFGGTKDFTETDDPAHSWSPPNITSDPETGRLGKLSEDQFVARFRQGRLIPNSPMPWQAFARMSDDDLRAIYRYLKTVPAVKRDNGPVMVNVGKSS
;
A
#
# COMPACT_ATOMS: atom_id res chain seq x y z
N MET A 1 42.85 -29.10 24.50
CA MET A 1 42.74 -28.21 23.32
C MET A 1 41.29 -27.91 23.01
N MET A 2 40.41 -28.87 22.86
CA MET A 2 38.98 -28.74 22.52
C MET A 2 38.18 -27.81 23.46
N ARG A 3 38.37 -27.91 24.81
CA ARG A 3 37.68 -27.04 25.80
C ARG A 3 38.03 -25.53 25.64
N LYS A 4 39.31 -25.22 25.34
CA LYS A 4 39.74 -23.83 25.11
C LYS A 4 39.13 -23.26 23.82
N VAL A 5 39.11 -24.08 22.75
CA VAL A 5 38.48 -23.68 21.47
C VAL A 5 37.00 -23.43 21.67
N LEU A 6 36.28 -24.30 22.37
CA LEU A 6 34.87 -24.14 22.68
C LEU A 6 34.61 -22.85 23.48
N LEU A 7 35.41 -22.55 24.49
CA LEU A 7 35.28 -21.30 25.28
C LEU A 7 35.51 -20.06 24.43
N ILE A 8 36.48 -20.07 23.53
CA ILE A 8 36.72 -18.95 22.60
C ILE A 8 35.53 -18.77 21.66
N VAL A 9 35.00 -19.84 21.08
CA VAL A 9 33.83 -19.78 20.21
C VAL A 9 32.61 -19.22 20.95
N CYS A 10 32.35 -19.71 22.17
CA CYS A 10 31.24 -19.19 23.00
C CYS A 10 31.43 -17.70 23.34
N ALA A 11 32.66 -17.28 23.68
CA ALA A 11 32.94 -15.88 23.97
C ALA A 11 32.73 -14.97 22.72
N VAL A 12 33.19 -15.41 21.55
CA VAL A 12 32.98 -14.68 20.28
C VAL A 12 31.50 -14.60 19.96
N LEU A 13 30.73 -15.69 20.07
CA LEU A 13 29.30 -15.70 19.86
C LEU A 13 28.58 -14.75 20.82
N LEU A 14 28.94 -14.74 22.08
CA LEU A 14 28.37 -13.83 23.08
C LEU A 14 28.61 -12.36 22.69
N VAL A 15 29.84 -12.03 22.28
CA VAL A 15 30.18 -10.68 21.82
C VAL A 15 29.35 -10.29 20.58
N LEU A 16 29.22 -11.18 19.60
CA LEU A 16 28.44 -10.92 18.38
C LEU A 16 26.95 -10.73 18.69
N VAL A 17 26.37 -11.58 19.55
CA VAL A 17 24.96 -11.46 19.97
C VAL A 17 24.73 -10.15 20.72
N THR A 18 25.64 -9.80 21.63
CA THR A 18 25.54 -8.55 22.41
C THR A 18 25.68 -7.33 21.48
N ALA A 19 26.68 -7.32 20.61
CA ALA A 19 26.87 -6.24 19.64
C ALA A 19 25.66 -6.10 18.69
N GLY A 20 25.12 -7.22 18.20
CA GLY A 20 23.90 -7.26 17.40
C GLY A 20 22.68 -6.72 18.15
N GLY A 21 22.51 -7.12 19.42
CA GLY A 21 21.44 -6.63 20.29
C GLY A 21 21.52 -5.11 20.52
N VAL A 22 22.73 -4.61 20.80
CA VAL A 22 22.99 -3.17 20.96
C VAL A 22 22.70 -2.43 19.66
N TYR A 23 23.18 -2.91 18.50
CA TYR A 23 22.91 -2.34 17.19
C TYR A 23 21.40 -2.23 16.91
N VAL A 24 20.65 -3.31 17.11
CA VAL A 24 19.20 -3.33 16.93
C VAL A 24 18.52 -2.38 17.91
N GLY A 25 18.95 -2.36 19.18
CA GLY A 25 18.42 -1.50 20.23
C GLY A 25 18.47 -0.02 19.84
N PHE A 26 19.59 0.44 19.30
CA PHE A 26 19.76 1.83 18.86
C PHE A 26 19.01 2.14 17.57
N ARG A 27 19.06 1.27 16.58
CA ARG A 27 18.54 1.58 15.24
C ARG A 27 17.03 1.40 15.08
N GLN A 28 16.38 0.55 15.87
CA GLN A 28 14.94 0.31 15.74
C GLN A 28 14.06 1.53 16.07
N ASN A 29 14.62 2.56 16.70
CA ASN A 29 13.89 3.76 17.14
C ASN A 29 14.40 5.05 16.49
N LEU A 30 15.07 4.95 15.35
CA LEU A 30 15.53 6.12 14.61
C LEU A 30 14.37 7.06 14.28
N LYS A 31 14.65 8.35 14.35
CA LYS A 31 13.76 9.44 13.95
C LYS A 31 14.37 10.14 12.73
N PHE A 32 13.48 10.59 11.86
CA PHE A 32 13.82 11.24 10.61
C PHE A 32 13.06 12.57 10.51
N ASP A 33 13.71 13.56 9.94
CA ASP A 33 13.12 14.88 9.75
C ASP A 33 13.37 15.37 8.31
N PRO A 34 12.79 14.71 7.27
CA PRO A 34 12.86 15.22 5.92
C PRO A 34 12.06 16.51 5.80
N GLN A 35 12.32 17.24 4.71
CA GLN A 35 11.63 18.48 4.37
C GLN A 35 10.10 18.28 4.39
N TYR A 36 9.38 19.25 4.95
CA TYR A 36 7.92 19.30 4.90
C TYR A 36 7.47 19.83 3.53
N PRO A 37 6.60 19.11 2.81
CA PRO A 37 5.97 19.65 1.61
C PRO A 37 5.18 20.92 1.92
N GLU A 38 5.18 21.88 1.02
CA GLU A 38 4.38 23.11 1.14
C GLU A 38 2.93 22.83 0.73
N VAL A 39 2.22 22.11 1.60
CA VAL A 39 0.82 21.69 1.40
C VAL A 39 -0.04 22.28 2.52
N THR A 40 -1.12 22.92 2.10
CA THR A 40 -2.19 23.40 2.98
C THR A 40 -3.52 22.88 2.44
N ALA A 41 -4.39 22.38 3.30
CA ALA A 41 -5.72 21.94 2.92
C ALA A 41 -6.52 23.11 2.36
N SER A 42 -7.28 22.84 1.29
CA SER A 42 -8.16 23.78 0.64
C SER A 42 -9.62 23.46 0.97
N ALA A 43 -10.43 24.51 1.10
CA ALA A 43 -11.89 24.39 1.20
C ALA A 43 -12.58 24.42 -0.20
N ASP A 44 -11.82 24.56 -1.29
CA ASP A 44 -12.37 24.51 -2.64
C ASP A 44 -12.99 23.16 -2.92
N SER A 45 -14.26 23.16 -3.32
CA SER A 45 -15.05 21.95 -3.54
C SER A 45 -14.46 21.05 -4.62
N SER A 46 -13.84 21.62 -5.66
CA SER A 46 -13.22 20.85 -6.75
C SER A 46 -11.96 20.11 -6.27
N ILE A 47 -11.17 20.76 -5.41
CA ILE A 47 -9.98 20.14 -4.80
C ILE A 47 -10.39 19.04 -3.81
N VAL A 48 -11.40 19.32 -2.98
CA VAL A 48 -11.93 18.33 -2.02
C VAL A 48 -12.51 17.13 -2.77
N GLU A 49 -13.29 17.34 -3.81
CA GLU A 49 -13.87 16.25 -4.62
C GLU A 49 -12.80 15.43 -5.34
N ARG A 50 -11.73 16.09 -5.84
CA ARG A 50 -10.58 15.36 -6.37
C ARG A 50 -9.93 14.48 -5.31
N GLY A 51 -9.76 14.99 -4.09
CA GLY A 51 -9.25 14.22 -2.95
C GLY A 51 -10.16 13.06 -2.58
N ARG A 52 -11.48 13.28 -2.58
CA ARG A 52 -12.46 12.20 -2.39
C ARG A 52 -12.27 11.09 -3.43
N TYR A 53 -12.22 11.47 -4.70
CA TYR A 53 -12.03 10.53 -5.80
C TYR A 53 -10.74 9.70 -5.64
N ILE A 54 -9.62 10.36 -5.32
CA ILE A 54 -8.35 9.65 -5.09
C ILE A 54 -8.49 8.67 -3.91
N VAL A 55 -8.94 9.14 -2.76
CA VAL A 55 -8.95 8.38 -1.50
C VAL A 55 -9.96 7.23 -1.52
N ARG A 56 -11.09 7.39 -2.24
CA ARG A 56 -12.19 6.43 -2.23
C ARG A 56 -12.24 5.51 -3.44
N ASP A 57 -11.83 6.03 -4.61
CA ASP A 57 -12.11 5.34 -5.86
C ASP A 57 -10.82 4.86 -6.57
N VAL A 58 -9.68 5.57 -6.42
CA VAL A 58 -8.43 5.23 -7.13
C VAL A 58 -7.39 4.60 -6.19
N ALA A 59 -7.13 5.22 -5.04
CA ALA A 59 -6.24 4.70 -4.01
C ALA A 59 -7.10 4.25 -2.81
N PRO A 60 -7.64 3.03 -2.78
CA PRO A 60 -8.68 2.64 -1.84
C PRO A 60 -8.15 2.60 -0.39
N CYS A 61 -7.93 3.78 0.19
CA CYS A 61 -7.38 3.93 1.54
C CYS A 61 -8.21 3.20 2.59
N ALA A 62 -9.53 3.09 2.36
CA ALA A 62 -10.44 2.37 3.24
C ALA A 62 -10.19 0.85 3.28
N SER A 63 -9.47 0.27 2.31
CA SER A 63 -9.09 -1.16 2.37
C SER A 63 -8.22 -1.48 3.59
N CYS A 64 -7.39 -0.50 4.02
CA CYS A 64 -6.53 -0.61 5.20
C CYS A 64 -7.00 0.30 6.34
N HIS A 65 -7.37 1.55 6.04
CA HIS A 65 -7.73 2.58 7.03
C HIS A 65 -9.24 2.63 7.34
N GLY A 66 -10.07 1.81 6.71
CA GLY A 66 -11.49 1.70 7.03
C GLY A 66 -11.73 1.13 8.42
N ASP A 67 -12.92 1.39 8.97
CA ASP A 67 -13.38 0.78 10.21
C ASP A 67 -13.48 -0.75 10.04
N PRO A 68 -12.72 -1.55 10.78
CA PRO A 68 -12.78 -3.01 10.66
C PRO A 68 -14.16 -3.57 11.01
N ALA A 69 -14.93 -2.93 11.89
CA ALA A 69 -16.30 -3.33 12.22
C ALA A 69 -17.26 -3.14 11.03
N GLN A 70 -16.91 -2.27 10.07
CA GLN A 70 -17.68 -2.01 8.86
C GLN A 70 -17.05 -2.64 7.60
N ARG A 71 -16.16 -3.61 7.77
CA ARG A 71 -15.48 -4.29 6.66
C ARG A 71 -16.46 -4.86 5.63
N ALA A 72 -17.53 -5.50 6.09
CA ALA A 72 -18.56 -6.08 5.21
C ALA A 72 -19.27 -4.99 4.36
N GLU A 73 -19.54 -3.82 4.94
CA GLU A 73 -20.16 -2.70 4.22
C GLU A 73 -19.18 -2.09 3.19
N TYR A 74 -17.90 -1.93 3.58
CA TYR A 74 -16.87 -1.53 2.62
C TYR A 74 -16.79 -2.49 1.44
N MET A 75 -16.84 -3.80 1.67
CA MET A 75 -16.79 -4.81 0.60
C MET A 75 -17.99 -4.75 -0.35
N LYS A 76 -19.13 -4.21 0.09
CA LYS A 76 -20.32 -3.93 -0.74
C LYS A 76 -20.22 -2.60 -1.51
N GLY A 77 -19.23 -1.76 -1.22
CA GLY A 77 -18.99 -0.47 -1.86
C GLY A 77 -19.50 0.74 -1.06
N THR A 78 -19.93 0.53 0.18
CA THR A 78 -20.29 1.63 1.09
C THR A 78 -19.03 2.38 1.52
N ASP A 79 -19.07 3.70 1.50
CA ASP A 79 -18.01 4.53 2.07
C ASP A 79 -18.06 4.44 3.61
N VAL A 80 -17.01 3.89 4.20
CA VAL A 80 -16.88 3.74 5.64
C VAL A 80 -15.92 4.78 6.21
N PRO A 81 -16.02 5.12 7.52
CA PRO A 81 -15.05 6.00 8.17
C PRO A 81 -13.62 5.49 8.03
N LEU A 82 -12.67 6.39 7.82
CA LEU A 82 -11.24 6.05 7.77
C LEU A 82 -10.63 6.04 9.19
N SER A 83 -11.32 5.38 10.11
CA SER A 83 -10.97 5.37 11.53
C SER A 83 -9.81 4.44 11.90
N GLY A 84 -9.33 3.61 10.95
CA GLY A 84 -8.20 2.70 11.17
C GLY A 84 -8.52 1.51 12.06
N GLY A 85 -7.45 0.79 12.46
CA GLY A 85 -7.57 -0.31 13.42
C GLY A 85 -7.59 -1.71 12.82
N TYR A 86 -7.64 -1.85 11.50
CA TYR A 86 -7.44 -3.15 10.85
C TYR A 86 -6.10 -3.76 11.27
N ALA A 87 -6.07 -5.05 11.60
CA ALA A 87 -4.86 -5.71 12.08
C ALA A 87 -4.20 -6.53 10.99
N PHE A 88 -3.02 -6.11 10.53
CA PHE A 88 -2.14 -6.94 9.72
C PHE A 88 -1.26 -7.79 10.63
N ASP A 89 -1.52 -9.09 10.68
CA ASP A 89 -0.69 -10.06 11.41
C ASP A 89 0.24 -10.76 10.41
N ILE A 90 1.48 -10.30 10.36
CA ILE A 90 2.50 -10.77 9.41
C ILE A 90 3.77 -11.18 10.16
N PRO A 91 4.71 -11.93 9.54
CA PRO A 91 5.86 -12.50 10.25
C PRO A 91 6.64 -11.54 11.17
N PRO A 92 6.87 -10.25 10.82
CA PRO A 92 7.59 -9.34 11.72
C PRO A 92 6.74 -8.75 12.86
N GLY A 93 5.41 -9.00 12.92
CA GLY A 93 4.55 -8.49 14.00
C GLY A 93 3.14 -8.14 13.61
N LYS A 94 2.49 -7.32 14.45
CA LYS A 94 1.12 -6.82 14.23
C LYS A 94 1.13 -5.33 13.93
N PHE A 95 0.52 -4.95 12.83
CA PHE A 95 0.55 -3.57 12.33
C PHE A 95 -0.88 -3.05 12.14
N TYR A 96 -1.10 -1.82 12.58
CA TYR A 96 -2.43 -1.21 12.59
C TYR A 96 -2.42 0.10 11.81
N PRO A 97 -3.09 0.21 10.65
CA PRO A 97 -3.34 1.48 9.99
C PRO A 97 -3.99 2.49 10.93
N ARG A 98 -3.52 3.73 10.91
CA ARG A 98 -3.94 4.77 11.83
C ARG A 98 -5.29 5.35 11.45
N ASN A 99 -5.93 5.97 12.42
CA ASN A 99 -7.11 6.78 12.25
C ASN A 99 -6.77 8.03 11.42
N LEU A 100 -7.34 8.14 10.23
CA LEU A 100 -7.16 9.27 9.30
C LEU A 100 -8.27 10.32 9.42
N THR A 101 -9.26 10.13 10.31
CA THR A 101 -10.28 11.14 10.55
C THR A 101 -9.71 12.32 11.34
N PRO A 102 -10.30 13.52 11.26
CA PRO A 102 -9.82 14.71 11.98
C PRO A 102 -10.19 14.71 13.48
N ASP A 103 -10.27 13.53 14.11
CA ASP A 103 -10.41 13.44 15.56
C ASP A 103 -9.14 13.96 16.27
N SER A 104 -9.30 14.88 17.19
CA SER A 104 -8.18 15.56 17.85
C SER A 104 -7.40 14.66 18.82
N ALA A 105 -8.04 13.63 19.36
CA ALA A 105 -7.43 12.77 20.36
C ALA A 105 -6.78 11.52 19.78
N THR A 106 -7.36 10.95 18.70
CA THR A 106 -6.96 9.63 18.17
C THR A 106 -6.66 9.64 16.68
N GLY A 107 -6.94 10.73 15.97
CA GLY A 107 -6.79 10.86 14.52
C GLY A 107 -5.82 11.98 14.11
N LEU A 108 -6.12 12.60 12.98
CA LEU A 108 -5.29 13.64 12.37
C LEU A 108 -5.65 15.07 12.82
N GLY A 109 -6.58 15.26 13.77
CA GLY A 109 -7.10 16.59 14.11
C GLY A 109 -6.05 17.59 14.60
N THR A 110 -5.00 17.14 15.29
CA THR A 110 -3.89 17.98 15.77
C THR A 110 -2.63 17.89 14.90
N VAL A 111 -2.62 17.03 13.87
CA VAL A 111 -1.48 16.86 12.97
C VAL A 111 -1.57 17.92 11.87
N SER A 112 -0.51 18.67 11.61
CA SER A 112 -0.51 19.68 10.54
C SER A 112 -0.65 19.08 9.13
N ASP A 113 -1.20 19.84 8.19
CA ASP A 113 -1.34 19.43 6.78
C ASP A 113 0.01 19.03 6.18
N ARG A 114 1.05 19.81 6.46
CA ARG A 114 2.43 19.54 6.02
C ARG A 114 2.97 18.21 6.59
N ALA A 115 2.60 17.86 7.83
CA ALA A 115 3.00 16.58 8.43
C ALA A 115 2.26 15.39 7.81
N ILE A 116 0.98 15.54 7.44
CA ILE A 116 0.23 14.54 6.69
C ILE A 116 0.86 14.37 5.30
N ALA A 117 1.13 15.48 4.61
CA ALA A 117 1.79 15.47 3.30
C ALA A 117 3.19 14.84 3.36
N ARG A 118 3.98 15.11 4.43
CA ARG A 118 5.28 14.47 4.67
C ARG A 118 5.17 12.96 4.80
N ALA A 119 4.15 12.48 5.48
CA ALA A 119 3.91 11.04 5.63
C ALA A 119 3.69 10.36 4.28
N LEU A 120 2.91 10.96 3.40
CA LEU A 120 2.63 10.45 2.05
C LEU A 120 3.84 10.61 1.11
N ARG A 121 4.53 11.76 1.15
CA ARG A 121 5.65 12.09 0.25
C ARG A 121 6.95 11.40 0.61
N TYR A 122 7.28 11.33 1.90
CA TYR A 122 8.60 10.89 2.37
C TYR A 122 8.54 9.69 3.32
N GLY A 123 7.36 9.09 3.52
CA GLY A 123 7.24 7.93 4.40
C GLY A 123 7.64 8.19 5.85
N VAL A 124 7.47 9.42 6.35
CA VAL A 124 7.79 9.81 7.74
C VAL A 124 6.56 10.35 8.44
N GLY A 125 6.13 9.65 9.48
CA GLY A 125 5.01 10.06 10.31
C GLY A 125 5.24 11.36 11.07
N HIS A 126 4.16 11.95 11.61
CA HIS A 126 4.23 13.18 12.40
C HIS A 126 5.14 13.06 13.63
N ASP A 127 5.34 11.84 14.14
CA ASP A 127 6.23 11.51 15.25
C ASP A 127 7.71 11.28 14.82
N GLY A 128 8.06 11.51 13.56
CA GLY A 128 9.39 11.32 13.00
C GLY A 128 9.76 9.86 12.67
N ARG A 129 8.87 8.95 12.90
CA ARG A 129 9.08 7.51 12.63
C ARG A 129 8.97 7.23 11.12
N ALA A 130 9.88 6.40 10.58
CA ALA A 130 9.68 5.85 9.24
C ALA A 130 8.41 5.00 9.21
N LEU A 131 7.60 5.19 8.17
CA LEU A 131 6.43 4.36 7.90
C LEU A 131 6.85 3.04 7.29
N LEU A 132 6.03 2.02 7.52
CA LEU A 132 6.17 0.74 6.83
C LEU A 132 5.87 0.91 5.33
N PRO A 133 6.53 0.17 4.43
CA PRO A 133 6.39 0.32 2.99
C PRO A 133 5.08 -0.31 2.46
N PHE A 134 3.96 0.00 3.12
CA PHE A 134 2.61 -0.34 2.66
C PHE A 134 1.91 0.86 2.01
N MET A 135 2.43 2.06 2.22
CA MET A 135 1.88 3.32 1.72
C MET A 135 2.85 3.93 0.70
N GLU A 136 2.93 3.35 -0.47
CA GLU A 136 3.88 3.77 -1.51
C GLU A 136 3.31 4.91 -2.37
N MET A 137 2.86 6.00 -1.71
CA MET A 137 2.20 7.17 -2.30
C MET A 137 3.17 8.32 -2.63
N GLN A 138 4.49 8.06 -2.60
CA GLN A 138 5.52 9.09 -2.75
C GLN A 138 5.50 9.78 -4.11
N GLY A 139 4.97 9.10 -5.14
CA GLY A 139 4.83 9.61 -6.50
C GLY A 139 3.59 10.48 -6.76
N LEU A 140 2.73 10.73 -5.75
CA LEU A 140 1.61 11.65 -5.93
C LEU A 140 2.09 13.02 -6.42
N SER A 141 1.39 13.62 -7.38
CA SER A 141 1.61 15.01 -7.78
C SER A 141 1.33 15.97 -6.60
N ASP A 142 1.83 17.20 -6.68
CA ASP A 142 1.63 18.15 -5.58
C ASP A 142 0.15 18.56 -5.45
N ASP A 143 -0.57 18.72 -6.58
CA ASP A 143 -1.99 19.02 -6.58
C ASP A 143 -2.84 17.86 -6.03
N ASP A 144 -2.53 16.62 -6.38
CA ASP A 144 -3.23 15.44 -5.82
C ASP A 144 -2.89 15.22 -4.35
N LEU A 145 -1.66 15.49 -3.93
CA LEU A 145 -1.26 15.45 -2.52
C LEU A 145 -2.06 16.49 -1.69
N GLN A 146 -2.19 17.72 -2.21
CA GLN A 146 -3.05 18.73 -1.59
C GLN A 146 -4.52 18.28 -1.55
N ALA A 147 -5.03 17.72 -2.63
CA ALA A 147 -6.41 17.24 -2.72
C ALA A 147 -6.69 16.14 -1.68
N VAL A 148 -5.78 15.17 -1.54
CA VAL A 148 -5.89 14.10 -0.51
C VAL A 148 -5.95 14.71 0.89
N VAL A 149 -5.03 15.61 1.24
CA VAL A 149 -5.01 16.27 2.56
C VAL A 149 -6.31 17.06 2.78
N SER A 150 -6.77 17.79 1.77
CA SER A 150 -8.02 18.57 1.83
C SER A 150 -9.23 17.68 2.13
N TYR A 151 -9.36 16.57 1.41
CA TYR A 151 -10.44 15.62 1.65
C TYR A 151 -10.37 14.97 3.04
N LEU A 152 -9.19 14.60 3.52
CA LEU A 152 -9.05 14.03 4.87
C LEU A 152 -9.53 14.99 5.96
N ARG A 153 -9.40 16.31 5.75
CA ARG A 153 -9.89 17.34 6.68
C ARG A 153 -11.42 17.49 6.70
N THR A 154 -12.11 17.09 5.65
CA THR A 154 -13.58 17.16 5.58
C THR A 154 -14.29 15.97 6.18
N GLN A 155 -13.56 14.93 6.59
CA GLN A 155 -14.17 13.74 7.17
C GLN A 155 -14.81 14.04 8.53
N ALA A 156 -15.89 13.35 8.86
CA ALA A 156 -16.43 13.39 10.22
C ALA A 156 -15.39 12.81 11.21
N PRO A 157 -15.13 13.48 12.34
CA PRO A 157 -14.20 12.97 13.34
C PRO A 157 -14.77 11.70 13.99
N VAL A 158 -13.96 10.65 14.05
CA VAL A 158 -14.32 9.39 14.71
C VAL A 158 -13.26 9.08 15.76
N ARG A 159 -13.67 8.97 17.02
CA ARG A 159 -12.77 8.60 18.11
C ARG A 159 -12.49 7.09 18.05
N ASN A 160 -11.27 6.72 17.67
CA ASN A 160 -10.80 5.34 17.67
C ASN A 160 -9.33 5.25 18.12
N PRO A 161 -9.05 4.79 19.36
CA PRO A 161 -7.71 4.63 19.89
C PRO A 161 -7.04 3.39 19.28
N VAL A 162 -6.51 3.52 18.08
CA VAL A 162 -5.82 2.44 17.38
C VAL A 162 -4.57 2.00 18.15
N PRO A 163 -4.39 0.68 18.43
CA PRO A 163 -3.23 0.16 19.15
C PRO A 163 -1.90 0.52 18.48
N PRO A 164 -0.79 0.64 19.22
CA PRO A 164 0.53 0.78 18.64
C PRO A 164 0.93 -0.46 17.85
N HIS A 165 1.81 -0.30 16.85
CA HIS A 165 2.41 -1.44 16.16
C HIS A 165 3.18 -2.31 17.15
N TYR A 166 3.03 -3.61 17.01
CA TYR A 166 3.82 -4.59 17.75
C TYR A 166 4.87 -5.21 16.83
N TYR A 167 6.14 -5.12 17.21
CA TYR A 167 7.26 -5.75 16.54
C TYR A 167 7.79 -6.90 17.42
N ASN A 168 7.76 -8.13 16.91
CA ASN A 168 8.45 -9.23 17.54
C ASN A 168 9.98 -9.11 17.32
N LEU A 169 10.78 -10.10 17.74
CA LEU A 169 12.25 -10.04 17.60
C LEU A 169 12.67 -9.88 16.13
N LEU A 170 12.07 -10.64 15.22
CA LEU A 170 12.32 -10.54 13.78
C LEU A 170 11.97 -9.12 13.28
N GLY A 171 10.82 -8.59 13.69
CA GLY A 171 10.39 -7.25 13.33
C GLY A 171 11.33 -6.15 13.81
N LYS A 172 11.90 -6.29 15.00
CA LYS A 172 12.92 -5.35 15.52
C LYS A 172 14.19 -5.38 14.67
N VAL A 173 14.64 -6.57 14.27
CA VAL A 173 15.80 -6.72 13.36
C VAL A 173 15.50 -6.12 12.00
N VAL A 174 14.35 -6.45 11.38
CA VAL A 174 13.93 -5.90 10.09
C VAL A 174 13.83 -4.37 10.17
N LYS A 175 13.26 -3.81 11.23
CA LYS A 175 13.16 -2.37 11.45
C LYS A 175 14.52 -1.69 11.59
N ALA A 176 15.47 -2.34 12.24
CA ALA A 176 16.83 -1.81 12.44
C ALA A 176 17.71 -1.90 11.19
N THR A 177 17.35 -2.76 10.22
CA THR A 177 18.14 -3.05 9.01
C THR A 177 17.41 -2.63 7.74
N ALA A 178 16.48 -3.44 7.25
CA ALA A 178 15.80 -3.24 5.96
C ALA A 178 14.88 -2.00 5.95
N LEU A 179 14.30 -1.63 7.09
CA LEU A 179 13.43 -0.46 7.24
C LEU A 179 14.12 0.69 7.99
N ALA A 180 15.45 0.68 8.03
CA ALA A 180 16.23 1.68 8.76
C ALA A 180 16.21 3.08 8.11
N HIS A 181 15.58 3.23 6.94
CA HIS A 181 15.42 4.50 6.24
C HIS A 181 13.99 4.64 5.73
N PRO A 182 13.41 5.85 5.80
CA PRO A 182 12.12 6.10 5.18
C PRO A 182 12.22 6.04 3.65
N VAL A 183 11.13 5.66 3.00
CA VAL A 183 11.06 5.61 1.54
C VAL A 183 10.49 6.94 1.03
N GLY A 184 11.33 7.72 0.36
CA GLY A 184 10.94 8.93 -0.36
C GLY A 184 10.66 8.66 -1.84
N PRO A 185 10.30 9.70 -2.61
CA PRO A 185 10.06 9.55 -4.05
C PRO A 185 11.35 9.21 -4.79
N SER A 186 11.28 8.26 -5.73
CA SER A 186 12.42 7.84 -6.56
C SER A 186 12.76 8.86 -7.66
N THR A 187 11.78 9.67 -8.04
CA THR A 187 11.90 10.79 -9.00
C THR A 187 11.14 11.98 -8.46
N THR A 188 11.41 13.19 -8.96
CA THR A 188 10.63 14.37 -8.59
C THR A 188 9.18 14.19 -9.04
N PRO A 189 8.21 14.16 -8.12
CA PRO A 189 6.81 14.07 -8.49
C PRO A 189 6.37 15.29 -9.29
N PRO A 190 5.40 15.15 -10.22
CA PRO A 190 4.93 16.28 -11.01
C PRO A 190 4.17 17.28 -10.13
N ALA A 191 4.24 18.56 -10.46
CA ALA A 191 3.46 19.60 -9.77
C ALA A 191 1.97 19.41 -9.98
N ARG A 192 1.57 18.92 -11.19
CA ARG A 192 0.17 18.65 -11.55
C ARG A 192 0.00 17.24 -12.07
N SER A 193 -1.08 16.60 -11.65
CA SER A 193 -1.45 15.27 -12.14
C SER A 193 -1.88 15.34 -13.60
N PRO A 194 -1.41 14.43 -14.47
CA PRO A 194 -1.91 14.31 -15.83
C PRO A 194 -3.38 13.90 -15.82
N ARG A 195 -4.12 14.27 -16.88
CA ARG A 195 -5.57 14.07 -17.00
C ARG A 195 -5.95 13.49 -18.36
N GLY A 196 -7.17 12.96 -18.42
CA GLY A 196 -7.74 12.38 -19.63
C GLY A 196 -7.18 10.99 -19.94
N ALA A 197 -7.70 10.38 -21.01
CA ALA A 197 -7.40 9.01 -21.39
C ALA A 197 -6.05 8.88 -22.14
N SER A 198 -4.94 9.31 -21.52
CA SER A 198 -3.59 9.23 -22.10
C SER A 198 -2.74 8.13 -21.45
N VAL A 199 -1.66 7.72 -22.14
CA VAL A 199 -0.65 6.78 -21.58
C VAL A 199 0.01 7.39 -20.33
N GLU A 200 0.30 8.68 -20.35
CA GLU A 200 0.91 9.40 -19.23
C GLU A 200 0.01 9.38 -17.99
N THR A 201 -1.29 9.67 -18.16
CA THR A 201 -2.27 9.55 -17.08
C THR A 201 -2.33 8.12 -16.55
N GLY A 202 -2.35 7.13 -17.43
CA GLY A 202 -2.35 5.72 -17.06
C GLY A 202 -1.11 5.33 -16.26
N GLN A 203 0.07 5.79 -16.68
CA GLN A 203 1.31 5.56 -15.95
C GLN A 203 1.22 6.15 -14.55
N TYR A 204 0.81 7.40 -14.43
CA TYR A 204 0.65 8.07 -13.14
C TYR A 204 -0.31 7.32 -12.21
N LEU A 205 -1.47 6.94 -12.72
CA LEU A 205 -2.47 6.21 -11.92
C LEU A 205 -1.96 4.84 -11.48
N VAL A 206 -1.36 4.07 -12.38
CA VAL A 206 -0.90 2.70 -12.11
C VAL A 206 0.31 2.66 -11.19
N GLU A 207 1.24 3.60 -11.37
CA GLU A 207 2.53 3.59 -10.66
C GLU A 207 2.51 4.36 -9.33
N SER A 208 1.68 5.42 -9.22
CA SER A 208 1.76 6.37 -8.11
C SER A 208 0.48 6.48 -7.28
N VAL A 209 -0.69 6.06 -7.80
CA VAL A 209 -1.98 6.26 -7.13
C VAL A 209 -2.66 4.94 -6.79
N ALA A 210 -3.03 4.15 -7.81
CA ALA A 210 -3.71 2.86 -7.64
C ALA A 210 -2.74 1.73 -7.25
N LEU A 211 -1.43 1.91 -7.50
CA LEU A 211 -0.36 0.98 -7.15
C LEU A 211 -0.61 -0.46 -7.65
N CYS A 212 -1.07 -0.62 -8.89
CA CYS A 212 -1.45 -1.92 -9.44
C CYS A 212 -0.31 -2.95 -9.34
N TRP A 213 0.92 -2.48 -9.50
CA TRP A 213 2.13 -3.29 -9.38
C TRP A 213 2.31 -3.91 -7.98
N ALA A 214 1.75 -3.32 -6.93
CA ALA A 214 1.93 -3.80 -5.55
C ALA A 214 1.37 -5.22 -5.35
N CYS A 215 0.28 -5.56 -6.04
CA CYS A 215 -0.31 -6.90 -6.05
C CYS A 215 0.03 -7.69 -7.32
N HIS A 216 0.13 -7.01 -8.47
CA HIS A 216 0.34 -7.66 -9.76
C HIS A 216 1.82 -7.84 -10.15
N THR A 217 2.74 -7.70 -9.20
CA THR A 217 4.17 -8.03 -9.36
C THR A 217 4.62 -8.84 -8.16
N GLU A 218 5.35 -9.92 -8.40
CA GLU A 218 5.86 -10.75 -7.32
C GLU A 218 6.84 -9.98 -6.42
N ARG A 219 6.71 -10.18 -5.10
CA ARG A 219 7.48 -9.49 -4.07
C ARG A 219 8.00 -10.49 -3.04
N SER A 220 9.16 -10.19 -2.48
CA SER A 220 9.64 -10.86 -1.27
C SER A 220 8.73 -10.52 -0.08
N GLN A 221 8.17 -11.51 0.56
CA GLN A 221 7.38 -11.32 1.79
C GLN A 221 8.24 -10.84 2.99
N MET A 222 9.54 -11.05 2.92
CA MET A 222 10.48 -10.63 3.97
C MET A 222 10.89 -9.16 3.86
N THR A 223 11.13 -8.68 2.63
CA THR A 223 11.73 -7.35 2.40
C THR A 223 10.79 -6.39 1.68
N GLY A 224 9.71 -6.89 1.07
CA GLY A 224 8.84 -6.12 0.19
C GLY A 224 9.44 -5.81 -1.19
N ALA A 225 10.69 -6.18 -1.44
CA ALA A 225 11.35 -5.95 -2.73
C ALA A 225 10.67 -6.73 -3.86
N LEU A 226 10.59 -6.13 -5.05
CA LEU A 226 10.07 -6.79 -6.24
C LEU A 226 11.06 -7.87 -6.69
N THR A 227 10.56 -9.08 -6.91
CA THR A 227 11.36 -10.27 -7.27
C THR A 227 10.95 -10.88 -8.61
N GLY A 228 9.81 -10.47 -9.17
CA GLY A 228 9.30 -10.94 -10.44
C GLY A 228 9.16 -9.84 -11.49
N PRO A 229 8.81 -10.20 -12.72
CA PRO A 229 8.59 -9.24 -13.79
C PRO A 229 7.37 -8.35 -13.47
N ARG A 230 7.51 -7.06 -13.74
CA ARG A 230 6.45 -6.07 -13.48
C ARG A 230 5.15 -6.45 -14.17
N PHE A 231 4.06 -6.38 -13.40
CA PHE A 231 2.70 -6.74 -13.84
C PHE A 231 2.50 -8.17 -14.31
N GLY A 232 3.51 -9.04 -14.16
CA GLY A 232 3.41 -10.46 -14.48
C GLY A 232 2.58 -11.28 -13.48
N GLY A 233 2.02 -10.64 -12.48
CA GLY A 233 1.25 -11.29 -11.41
C GLY A 233 2.12 -11.86 -10.29
N THR A 234 1.46 -12.41 -9.28
CA THR A 234 2.12 -13.09 -8.14
C THR A 234 1.40 -14.38 -7.81
N LYS A 235 2.00 -15.22 -6.97
CA LYS A 235 1.40 -16.47 -6.46
C LYS A 235 1.36 -16.45 -4.94
N ASP A 236 0.46 -17.25 -4.38
CA ASP A 236 0.41 -17.57 -2.95
C ASP A 236 0.28 -16.35 -2.03
N PHE A 237 -0.54 -15.38 -2.46
CA PHE A 237 -0.88 -14.22 -1.65
C PHE A 237 -2.04 -14.58 -0.71
N THR A 238 -1.83 -14.43 0.60
CA THR A 238 -2.84 -14.71 1.62
C THR A 238 -3.20 -13.42 2.35
N GLU A 239 -4.50 -13.13 2.46
CA GLU A 239 -5.02 -12.02 3.25
C GLU A 239 -5.20 -12.42 4.71
N THR A 240 -4.96 -11.48 5.63
CA THR A 240 -5.08 -11.72 7.08
C THR A 240 -6.52 -12.06 7.48
N ASP A 241 -7.51 -11.46 6.81
CA ASP A 241 -8.93 -11.65 7.08
C ASP A 241 -9.56 -12.79 6.26
N ASP A 242 -8.79 -13.44 5.38
CA ASP A 242 -9.24 -14.60 4.59
C ASP A 242 -8.17 -15.72 4.55
N PRO A 243 -7.82 -16.31 5.69
CA PRO A 243 -6.79 -17.35 5.75
C PRO A 243 -7.21 -18.67 5.10
N ALA A 244 -8.49 -18.81 4.74
CA ALA A 244 -9.01 -20.00 4.06
C ALA A 244 -8.66 -20.05 2.57
N HIS A 245 -8.22 -18.93 1.99
CA HIS A 245 -7.91 -18.84 0.59
C HIS A 245 -6.49 -18.31 0.35
N SER A 246 -5.83 -18.88 -0.65
CA SER A 246 -4.63 -18.30 -1.27
C SER A 246 -5.03 -17.67 -2.59
N TRP A 247 -4.52 -16.47 -2.85
CA TRP A 247 -4.84 -15.65 -4.01
C TRP A 247 -3.64 -15.57 -4.94
N SER A 248 -3.90 -15.66 -6.24
CA SER A 248 -2.89 -15.42 -7.27
C SER A 248 -3.32 -14.24 -8.15
N PRO A 249 -2.94 -12.99 -7.78
CA PRO A 249 -3.14 -11.83 -8.64
C PRO A 249 -2.62 -12.12 -10.04
N PRO A 250 -3.47 -12.02 -11.09
CA PRO A 250 -3.13 -12.46 -12.42
C PRO A 250 -2.07 -11.57 -13.08
N ASN A 251 -1.43 -12.12 -14.11
CA ASN A 251 -0.65 -11.39 -15.08
C ASN A 251 -1.56 -10.39 -15.82
N ILE A 252 -1.27 -9.09 -15.70
CA ILE A 252 -2.03 -7.99 -16.32
C ILE A 252 -1.27 -7.35 -17.49
N THR A 253 -0.23 -8.02 -18.03
CA THR A 253 0.44 -7.58 -19.26
C THR A 253 -0.37 -7.97 -20.50
N SER A 254 0.11 -7.53 -21.68
CA SER A 254 -0.51 -7.81 -22.98
C SER A 254 -0.10 -9.16 -23.59
N ASP A 255 0.50 -10.07 -22.81
CA ASP A 255 0.81 -11.42 -23.31
C ASP A 255 -0.46 -12.14 -23.79
N PRO A 256 -0.48 -12.69 -25.03
CA PRO A 256 -1.70 -13.24 -25.63
C PRO A 256 -2.18 -14.53 -24.95
N GLU A 257 -1.28 -15.30 -24.34
CA GLU A 257 -1.62 -16.59 -23.74
C GLU A 257 -2.01 -16.45 -22.27
N THR A 258 -1.19 -15.74 -21.47
CA THR A 258 -1.28 -15.70 -20.02
C THR A 258 -1.71 -14.34 -19.47
N GLY A 259 -1.57 -13.27 -20.24
CA GLY A 259 -1.89 -11.89 -19.84
C GLY A 259 -3.39 -11.57 -19.97
N ARG A 260 -3.95 -10.91 -18.97
CA ARG A 260 -5.35 -10.47 -19.01
C ARG A 260 -5.61 -9.44 -20.09
N LEU A 261 -4.67 -8.50 -20.30
CA LEU A 261 -4.81 -7.46 -21.33
C LEU A 261 -4.60 -8.00 -22.75
N GLY A 262 -3.94 -9.13 -22.92
CA GLY A 262 -3.84 -9.81 -24.22
C GLY A 262 -5.19 -10.26 -24.77
N LYS A 263 -6.19 -10.39 -23.90
CA LYS A 263 -7.53 -10.96 -24.20
C LYS A 263 -8.66 -9.94 -24.17
N LEU A 264 -8.39 -8.68 -23.85
CA LEU A 264 -9.41 -7.65 -23.68
C LEU A 264 -9.17 -6.48 -24.63
N SER A 265 -10.24 -5.97 -25.23
CA SER A 265 -10.26 -4.63 -25.83
C SER A 265 -10.35 -3.56 -24.73
N GLU A 266 -10.12 -2.30 -25.09
CA GLU A 266 -10.23 -1.16 -24.19
C GLU A 266 -11.63 -1.07 -23.58
N ASP A 267 -12.68 -1.23 -24.37
CA ASP A 267 -14.07 -1.19 -23.91
C ASP A 267 -14.41 -2.40 -23.00
N GLN A 268 -13.89 -3.58 -23.34
CA GLN A 268 -14.05 -4.75 -22.49
C GLN A 268 -13.33 -4.60 -21.13
N PHE A 269 -12.19 -3.91 -21.12
CA PHE A 269 -11.48 -3.60 -19.88
C PHE A 269 -12.31 -2.67 -18.99
N VAL A 270 -12.84 -1.57 -19.54
CA VAL A 270 -13.74 -0.68 -18.81
C VAL A 270 -14.96 -1.44 -18.29
N ALA A 271 -15.62 -2.21 -19.16
CA ALA A 271 -16.78 -3.02 -18.80
C ALA A 271 -16.47 -4.01 -17.67
N ARG A 272 -15.25 -4.63 -17.67
CA ARG A 272 -14.84 -5.53 -16.60
C ARG A 272 -14.78 -4.84 -15.24
N PHE A 273 -14.30 -3.60 -15.17
CA PHE A 273 -14.27 -2.84 -13.91
C PHE A 273 -15.70 -2.48 -13.45
N ARG A 274 -16.60 -2.12 -14.38
CA ARG A 274 -18.01 -1.80 -14.07
C ARG A 274 -18.79 -3.00 -13.49
N GLN A 275 -18.40 -4.23 -13.82
CA GLN A 275 -18.98 -5.44 -13.24
C GLN A 275 -18.66 -5.63 -11.76
N GLY A 276 -17.65 -4.91 -11.25
CA GLY A 276 -17.23 -5.02 -9.86
C GLY A 276 -16.68 -6.41 -9.50
N ARG A 277 -16.93 -6.84 -8.27
CA ARG A 277 -16.41 -8.09 -7.70
C ARG A 277 -17.18 -9.30 -8.20
N LEU A 278 -16.58 -10.14 -9.01
CA LEU A 278 -17.16 -11.39 -9.49
C LEU A 278 -16.75 -12.62 -8.67
N ILE A 279 -15.55 -12.57 -8.06
CA ILE A 279 -15.06 -13.64 -7.18
C ILE A 279 -15.26 -13.16 -5.74
N PRO A 280 -16.08 -13.86 -4.93
CA PRO A 280 -16.25 -13.49 -3.53
C PRO A 280 -14.91 -13.40 -2.79
N ASN A 281 -14.82 -12.48 -1.86
CA ASN A 281 -13.64 -12.21 -1.03
C ASN A 281 -12.35 -11.80 -1.80
N SER A 282 -12.40 -11.63 -3.14
CA SER A 282 -11.23 -11.17 -3.88
C SER A 282 -10.62 -9.92 -3.22
N PRO A 283 -9.30 -9.89 -2.91
CA PRO A 283 -8.67 -8.76 -2.25
C PRO A 283 -8.58 -7.50 -3.14
N MET A 284 -8.72 -7.64 -4.46
CA MET A 284 -8.75 -6.49 -5.35
C MET A 284 -9.94 -5.58 -4.99
N PRO A 285 -9.74 -4.27 -4.82
CA PRO A 285 -10.79 -3.34 -4.37
C PRO A 285 -11.76 -2.98 -5.50
N TRP A 286 -12.43 -3.98 -6.05
CA TRP A 286 -13.36 -3.88 -7.17
C TRP A 286 -14.45 -2.83 -6.98
N GLN A 287 -14.99 -2.70 -5.76
CA GLN A 287 -16.03 -1.74 -5.41
C GLN A 287 -15.55 -0.29 -5.51
N ALA A 288 -14.28 -0.02 -5.25
CA ALA A 288 -13.67 1.28 -5.42
C ALA A 288 -13.38 1.54 -6.91
N PHE A 289 -12.65 0.65 -7.55
CA PHE A 289 -12.24 0.79 -8.94
C PHE A 289 -13.43 0.82 -9.92
N ALA A 290 -14.56 0.22 -9.58
CA ALA A 290 -15.79 0.33 -10.37
C ALA A 290 -16.33 1.77 -10.46
N ARG A 291 -15.91 2.68 -9.56
CA ARG A 291 -16.30 4.10 -9.54
C ARG A 291 -15.31 5.02 -10.25
N MET A 292 -14.17 4.51 -10.70
CA MET A 292 -13.21 5.30 -11.48
C MET A 292 -13.86 5.82 -12.76
N SER A 293 -13.42 6.98 -13.24
CA SER A 293 -13.88 7.52 -14.53
C SER A 293 -13.52 6.59 -15.70
N ASP A 294 -14.30 6.63 -16.77
CA ASP A 294 -13.99 5.87 -17.98
C ASP A 294 -12.65 6.31 -18.58
N ASP A 295 -12.37 7.62 -18.55
CA ASP A 295 -11.09 8.15 -19.04
C ASP A 295 -9.89 7.58 -18.26
N ASP A 296 -9.98 7.50 -16.93
CA ASP A 296 -8.91 6.94 -16.11
C ASP A 296 -8.74 5.42 -16.34
N LEU A 297 -9.83 4.67 -16.48
CA LEU A 297 -9.76 3.25 -16.83
C LEU A 297 -9.16 3.03 -18.22
N ARG A 298 -9.52 3.87 -19.22
CA ARG A 298 -8.92 3.85 -20.55
C ARG A 298 -7.44 4.22 -20.51
N ALA A 299 -7.06 5.21 -19.72
CA ALA A 299 -5.67 5.61 -19.51
C ALA A 299 -4.85 4.44 -18.94
N ILE A 300 -5.37 3.77 -17.90
CA ILE A 300 -4.74 2.58 -17.29
C ILE A 300 -4.55 1.48 -18.34
N TYR A 301 -5.58 1.17 -19.12
CA TYR A 301 -5.49 0.18 -20.20
C TYR A 301 -4.38 0.54 -21.18
N ARG A 302 -4.38 1.78 -21.69
CA ARG A 302 -3.39 2.27 -22.68
C ARG A 302 -1.97 2.18 -22.14
N TYR A 303 -1.74 2.58 -20.89
CA TYR A 303 -0.42 2.44 -20.27
C TYR A 303 -0.01 0.97 -20.14
N LEU A 304 -0.85 0.11 -19.59
CA LEU A 304 -0.54 -1.30 -19.42
C LEU A 304 -0.27 -2.00 -20.76
N LYS A 305 -0.83 -1.52 -21.88
CA LYS A 305 -0.50 -2.01 -23.23
C LYS A 305 0.91 -1.62 -23.69
N THR A 306 1.54 -0.60 -23.09
CA THR A 306 2.96 -0.25 -23.39
C THR A 306 3.96 -1.06 -22.57
N VAL A 307 3.51 -1.70 -21.49
CA VAL A 307 4.37 -2.52 -20.64
C VAL A 307 4.81 -3.78 -21.39
N PRO A 308 6.09 -4.22 -21.28
CA PRO A 308 6.56 -5.44 -21.91
C PRO A 308 5.67 -6.64 -21.57
N ALA A 309 5.28 -7.38 -22.59
CA ALA A 309 4.49 -8.60 -22.42
C ALA A 309 5.33 -9.67 -21.70
N VAL A 310 4.74 -10.31 -20.71
CA VAL A 310 5.38 -11.34 -19.89
C VAL A 310 4.57 -12.64 -20.02
N LYS A 311 5.15 -13.69 -20.53
CA LYS A 311 4.53 -15.02 -20.53
C LYS A 311 4.72 -15.65 -19.15
N ARG A 312 3.68 -15.58 -18.32
CA ARG A 312 3.69 -16.14 -16.96
C ARG A 312 2.28 -16.59 -16.56
N ASP A 313 2.14 -17.88 -16.32
CA ASP A 313 0.94 -18.47 -15.74
C ASP A 313 1.08 -18.51 -14.21
N ASN A 314 0.16 -17.84 -13.52
CA ASN A 314 0.09 -17.82 -12.06
C ASN A 314 -0.92 -18.84 -11.50
N GLY A 315 -1.52 -19.66 -12.37
CA GLY A 315 -2.56 -20.62 -11.99
C GLY A 315 -3.92 -19.94 -11.71
N PRO A 316 -4.82 -20.63 -11.01
CA PRO A 316 -6.13 -20.10 -10.69
C PRO A 316 -6.01 -18.90 -9.74
N VAL A 317 -6.90 -17.90 -9.91
CA VAL A 317 -6.90 -16.65 -9.12
C VAL A 317 -7.10 -16.89 -7.63
N MET A 318 -7.79 -17.98 -7.28
CA MET A 318 -8.09 -18.36 -5.89
C MET A 318 -7.99 -19.88 -5.75
N VAL A 319 -7.36 -20.33 -4.66
CA VAL A 319 -7.37 -21.74 -4.23
C VAL A 319 -7.70 -21.83 -2.75
N ASN A 320 -8.41 -22.90 -2.35
CA ASN A 320 -8.69 -23.15 -0.94
C ASN A 320 -7.44 -23.67 -0.23
N VAL A 321 -7.04 -23.06 0.86
CA VAL A 321 -5.94 -23.53 1.71
C VAL A 321 -6.43 -24.76 2.48
N GLY A 322 -5.66 -25.86 2.41
CA GLY A 322 -5.98 -27.11 3.13
C GLY A 322 -6.90 -28.10 2.40
N LYS A 323 -7.33 -27.81 1.15
CA LYS A 323 -7.83 -28.84 0.24
C LYS A 323 -6.70 -29.22 -0.73
N SER A 324 -5.84 -30.15 -0.31
CA SER A 324 -5.01 -30.86 -1.28
C SER A 324 -5.93 -31.64 -2.21
N SER A 325 -5.87 -31.33 -3.51
CA SER A 325 -6.44 -32.13 -4.58
C SER A 325 -5.82 -33.51 -4.65
#